data_dd8a020c666aa10163645adb80d8fb44
#
_entry.id   dd8a020c666aa10163645adb80d8fb44
#
_cell.length_a   1.000
_cell.length_b   1.000
_cell.length_c   1.000
_cell.angle_alpha   90.00
_cell.angle_beta   90.00
_cell.angle_gamma   90.00
#
_symmetry.space_group_name_H-M   'P 1'
#
loop_
_entity.id
_entity.type
_entity.pdbx_description
1 polymer ?
#
loop_
_entity_poly.entity_id
_entity_poly.type
_entity_poly.pdbx_seq_one_letter_code
_entity_poly.pdbx_strand_id
1 'polypeptide(L)'
;MTSQNLPSEENAIDVDQTESSIATDTAAANDSGANIHVSADNGVDLADIFEPYFRPDANTIVCGALDDEKVAALAKAGVELVINLQPDDELSFDEASAVEQAGMHYEQLPINGAKELKQLKILAFDNVLRQHHGKKIAMHCGSGNRVGAAIALRAGWLRGRKMDTAMERGRSHGLTKLEQEVHNRLLVPR
;
A
#
# COMPACT_ATOMS: atom_id res chain seq x y z
N MET A 1 62.99 12.86 -35.18
CA MET A 1 63.88 13.25 -34.08
C MET A 1 63.15 12.87 -32.82
N THR A 2 63.54 11.76 -32.35
CA THR A 2 64.22 11.40 -31.09
C THR A 2 63.29 11.57 -29.89
N SER A 3 62.80 10.50 -29.38
CA SER A 3 63.41 9.51 -28.44
C SER A 3 63.02 9.75 -27.00
N GLN A 4 62.33 8.74 -26.42
CA GLN A 4 62.77 8.01 -25.22
C GLN A 4 62.52 8.78 -23.91
N ASN A 5 61.99 8.23 -22.82
CA ASN A 5 62.24 6.90 -22.23
C ASN A 5 61.26 6.72 -21.04
N LEU A 6 60.80 5.54 -20.80
CA LEU A 6 60.42 4.99 -19.49
C LEU A 6 61.68 4.69 -18.66
N PRO A 7 61.63 4.49 -17.34
CA PRO A 7 61.16 3.27 -16.70
C PRO A 7 60.47 3.45 -15.35
N SER A 8 59.51 2.59 -14.97
CA SER A 8 59.63 1.38 -14.13
C SER A 8 60.11 1.61 -12.70
N GLU A 9 59.35 1.14 -11.77
CA GLU A 9 59.59 0.17 -10.67
C GLU A 9 58.47 0.27 -9.65
N GLU A 10 57.63 -0.70 -9.51
CA GLU A 10 57.60 -1.83 -8.58
C GLU A 10 57.96 -1.45 -7.12
N ASN A 11 56.97 -1.64 -6.27
CA ASN A 11 57.21 -2.41 -5.05
C ASN A 11 55.86 -2.92 -4.48
N ALA A 12 55.73 -4.21 -4.49
CA ALA A 12 54.87 -4.99 -3.67
C ALA A 12 55.44 -5.11 -2.26
N ILE A 13 54.61 -5.49 -1.32
CA ILE A 13 54.81 -6.25 -0.07
C ILE A 13 53.59 -5.89 0.82
N ASP A 14 52.86 -6.70 1.43
CA ASP A 14 52.81 -8.10 1.84
C ASP A 14 51.75 -8.17 2.96
N VAL A 15 50.88 -9.13 2.85
CA VAL A 15 50.26 -9.96 3.85
C VAL A 15 50.26 -9.47 5.31
N ASP A 16 49.08 -9.40 5.93
CA ASP A 16 48.83 -10.26 7.10
C ASP A 16 47.37 -10.56 7.31
N GLN A 17 47.13 -11.87 7.46
CA GLN A 17 45.89 -12.52 7.87
C GLN A 17 45.65 -12.28 9.35
N THR A 18 44.42 -12.02 9.72
CA THR A 18 43.88 -12.62 10.93
C THR A 18 42.40 -12.94 10.74
N GLU A 19 42.17 -14.23 10.77
CA GLU A 19 40.87 -14.86 10.91
C GLU A 19 40.19 -14.50 12.23
N SER A 20 38.90 -14.76 12.21
CA SER A 20 38.00 -15.03 13.34
C SER A 20 37.00 -13.90 13.60
N SER A 21 35.74 -14.06 13.42
CA SER A 21 34.89 -15.10 13.95
C SER A 21 33.51 -15.03 13.31
N ILE A 22 33.01 -16.19 12.99
CA ILE A 22 31.62 -16.46 12.70
C ILE A 22 30.80 -16.12 13.96
N ALA A 23 29.93 -15.13 13.85
CA ALA A 23 28.78 -15.01 14.72
C ALA A 23 27.54 -15.06 13.85
N THR A 24 26.95 -16.24 13.84
CA THR A 24 25.55 -16.45 13.52
C THR A 24 24.71 -15.56 14.43
N ASP A 25 24.07 -14.55 13.88
CA ASP A 25 22.94 -13.94 14.55
C ASP A 25 21.71 -14.07 13.66
N THR A 26 21.03 -15.15 13.93
CA THR A 26 19.70 -15.46 13.47
C THR A 26 18.74 -14.72 14.38
N ALA A 27 17.74 -14.07 13.78
CA ALA A 27 16.53 -13.55 14.40
C ALA A 27 16.59 -12.16 15.04
N ALA A 28 16.32 -11.14 14.23
CA ALA A 28 15.55 -9.96 14.64
C ALA A 28 15.10 -9.16 13.41
N ALA A 29 14.24 -9.71 12.59
CA ALA A 29 13.75 -9.05 11.40
C ALA A 29 12.24 -8.75 11.40
N ASN A 30 11.57 -8.76 12.57
CA ASN A 30 10.11 -8.53 12.61
C ASN A 30 9.60 -7.45 13.58
N ASP A 31 10.46 -6.81 14.35
CA ASP A 31 9.98 -5.83 15.34
C ASP A 31 10.14 -4.36 14.89
N SER A 32 11.06 -4.07 13.99
CA SER A 32 11.28 -2.69 13.57
C SER A 32 10.20 -2.10 12.65
N GLY A 33 9.52 -2.95 11.87
CA GLY A 33 8.44 -2.51 10.96
C GLY A 33 7.17 -2.10 11.69
N ALA A 34 6.73 -2.89 12.67
CA ALA A 34 5.56 -2.59 13.47
C ALA A 34 5.75 -1.31 14.30
N ASN A 35 6.91 -1.13 14.90
CA ASN A 35 7.24 0.04 15.71
C ASN A 35 7.29 1.35 14.89
N ILE A 36 7.74 1.29 13.64
CA ILE A 36 7.75 2.45 12.74
C ILE A 36 6.31 2.86 12.39
N HIS A 37 5.41 1.91 12.16
CA HIS A 37 4.01 2.20 11.83
C HIS A 37 3.25 2.79 13.02
N VAL A 38 3.43 2.25 14.21
CA VAL A 38 2.81 2.80 15.44
C VAL A 38 3.27 4.25 15.69
N SER A 39 4.54 4.55 15.48
CA SER A 39 5.03 5.93 15.58
C SER A 39 4.44 6.84 14.49
N ALA A 40 4.32 6.35 13.26
CA ALA A 40 3.70 7.09 12.16
C ALA A 40 2.18 7.31 12.36
N ASP A 41 1.53 6.48 13.16
CA ASP A 41 0.11 6.52 13.46
C ASP A 41 -0.20 7.19 14.83
N ASN A 42 0.64 8.14 15.25
CA ASN A 42 0.47 8.89 16.50
C ASN A 42 0.35 8.00 17.74
N GLY A 43 1.02 6.86 17.74
CA GLY A 43 0.99 5.90 18.82
C GLY A 43 -0.23 4.98 18.84
N VAL A 44 -1.05 4.97 17.79
CA VAL A 44 -2.18 4.04 17.64
C VAL A 44 -1.69 2.77 16.96
N ASP A 45 -1.94 1.62 17.57
CA ASP A 45 -1.72 0.33 16.91
C ASP A 45 -2.97 -0.07 16.11
N LEU A 46 -2.96 0.30 14.83
CA LEU A 46 -4.08 0.01 13.95
C LEU A 46 -4.19 -1.49 13.62
N ALA A 47 -3.10 -2.24 13.70
CA ALA A 47 -3.12 -3.67 13.41
C ALA A 47 -3.91 -4.47 14.47
N ASP A 48 -3.94 -3.98 15.71
CA ASP A 48 -4.74 -4.58 16.79
C ASP A 48 -6.25 -4.26 16.66
N ILE A 49 -6.59 -3.19 15.95
CA ILE A 49 -7.98 -2.69 15.82
C ILE A 49 -8.67 -3.22 14.57
N PHE A 50 -7.91 -3.43 13.50
CA PHE A 50 -8.44 -3.77 12.18
C PHE A 50 -8.10 -5.19 11.76
N GLU A 51 -9.09 -5.95 11.34
CA GLU A 51 -8.95 -7.23 10.65
C GLU A 51 -9.99 -7.33 9.53
N PRO A 52 -9.56 -7.48 8.26
CA PRO A 52 -8.18 -7.45 7.78
C PRO A 52 -7.54 -6.05 7.82
N TYR A 53 -6.22 -6.01 7.87
CA TYR A 53 -5.41 -4.79 7.87
C TYR A 53 -4.22 -4.94 6.94
N PHE A 54 -4.01 -3.97 6.05
CA PHE A 54 -2.87 -3.91 5.14
C PHE A 54 -2.24 -2.53 5.22
N ARG A 55 -0.92 -2.50 5.22
CA ARG A 55 -0.13 -1.28 5.32
C ARG A 55 0.90 -1.20 4.18
N PRO A 56 0.49 -0.85 2.95
CA PRO A 56 1.39 -0.81 1.79
C PRO A 56 2.53 0.19 1.94
N ASP A 57 2.28 1.32 2.61
CA ASP A 57 3.25 2.36 2.90
C ASP A 57 2.84 3.19 4.15
N ALA A 58 3.66 4.16 4.53
CA ALA A 58 3.45 4.97 5.72
C ALA A 58 2.15 5.81 5.69
N ASN A 59 1.65 6.13 4.50
CA ASN A 59 0.47 7.01 4.31
C ASN A 59 -0.78 6.27 3.83
N THR A 60 -0.68 4.96 3.62
CA THR A 60 -1.79 4.17 3.07
C THR A 60 -2.20 3.06 4.02
N ILE A 61 -3.45 3.06 4.40
CA ILE A 61 -4.12 2.03 5.20
C ILE A 61 -5.19 1.38 4.32
N VAL A 62 -5.27 0.05 4.35
CA VAL A 62 -6.37 -0.69 3.73
C VAL A 62 -6.96 -1.65 4.76
N CYS A 63 -8.29 -1.64 4.88
CA CYS A 63 -8.98 -2.42 5.91
C CYS A 63 -10.35 -2.93 5.45
N GLY A 64 -11.00 -3.66 6.34
CA GLY A 64 -12.39 -4.09 6.20
C GLY A 64 -13.39 -3.00 6.57
N ALA A 65 -14.66 -3.38 6.73
CA ALA A 65 -15.74 -2.48 7.09
C ALA A 65 -15.46 -1.72 8.39
N LEU A 66 -15.91 -0.46 8.43
CA LEU A 66 -15.74 0.43 9.56
C LEU A 66 -16.94 0.34 10.53
N ASP A 67 -16.71 0.85 11.71
CA ASP A 67 -17.65 1.20 12.75
C ASP A 67 -17.17 2.49 13.43
N ASP A 68 -17.94 3.04 14.37
CA ASP A 68 -17.60 4.29 15.05
C ASP A 68 -16.24 4.24 15.77
N GLU A 69 -15.88 3.10 16.37
CA GLU A 69 -14.62 2.94 17.09
C GLU A 69 -13.44 2.97 16.12
N LYS A 70 -13.57 2.28 14.99
CA LYS A 70 -12.56 2.26 13.92
C LYS A 70 -12.39 3.64 13.27
N VAL A 71 -13.48 4.36 13.03
CA VAL A 71 -13.44 5.76 12.54
C VAL A 71 -12.65 6.64 13.51
N ALA A 72 -12.93 6.55 14.82
CA ALA A 72 -12.20 7.30 15.84
C ALA A 72 -10.70 6.93 15.88
N ALA A 73 -10.37 5.65 15.71
CA ALA A 73 -8.98 5.18 15.66
C ALA A 73 -8.23 5.73 14.44
N LEU A 74 -8.86 5.75 13.27
CA LEU A 74 -8.28 6.34 12.05
C LEU A 74 -8.00 7.83 12.22
N ALA A 75 -8.95 8.59 12.78
CA ALA A 75 -8.78 10.00 13.05
C ALA A 75 -7.61 10.25 14.02
N LYS A 76 -7.54 9.50 15.11
CA LYS A 76 -6.44 9.57 16.08
C LYS A 76 -5.09 9.22 15.46
N ALA A 77 -5.06 8.27 14.54
CA ALA A 77 -3.86 7.89 13.79
C ALA A 77 -3.42 8.94 12.76
N GLY A 78 -4.17 10.02 12.60
CA GLY A 78 -3.85 11.11 11.68
C GLY A 78 -4.28 10.88 10.24
N VAL A 79 -5.26 10.01 10.00
CA VAL A 79 -5.88 9.85 8.68
C VAL A 79 -6.62 11.13 8.30
N GLU A 80 -6.45 11.56 7.07
CA GLU A 80 -7.04 12.79 6.52
C GLU A 80 -8.19 12.52 5.54
N LEU A 81 -8.20 11.33 4.93
CA LEU A 81 -9.19 10.93 3.94
C LEU A 81 -9.57 9.46 4.13
N VAL A 82 -10.85 9.18 4.13
CA VAL A 82 -11.42 7.84 4.06
C VAL A 82 -12.05 7.64 2.68
N ILE A 83 -11.66 6.58 1.97
CA ILE A 83 -12.26 6.17 0.70
C ILE A 83 -12.99 4.85 0.90
N ASN A 84 -14.29 4.88 0.75
CA ASN A 84 -15.16 3.72 0.87
C ASN A 84 -15.57 3.15 -0.50
N LEU A 85 -15.32 1.87 -0.72
CA LEU A 85 -15.75 1.16 -1.93
C LEU A 85 -17.01 0.29 -1.71
N GLN A 86 -17.65 0.37 -0.55
CA GLN A 86 -18.92 -0.32 -0.30
C GLN A 86 -20.09 0.46 -0.89
N PRO A 87 -21.09 -0.21 -1.47
CA PRO A 87 -22.37 0.40 -1.77
C PRO A 87 -23.17 0.64 -0.48
N ASP A 88 -24.20 1.50 -0.56
CA ASP A 88 -24.97 1.96 0.59
C ASP A 88 -25.67 0.80 1.36
N ASP A 89 -26.09 -0.24 0.65
CA ASP A 89 -26.75 -1.42 1.22
C ASP A 89 -25.82 -2.33 2.05
N GLU A 90 -24.50 -2.10 1.96
CA GLU A 90 -23.52 -2.78 2.80
C GLU A 90 -23.14 -1.98 4.06
N LEU A 91 -23.58 -0.73 4.20
CA LEU A 91 -23.25 0.12 5.35
C LEU A 91 -24.18 -0.19 6.55
N SER A 92 -23.61 -0.30 7.74
CA SER A 92 -24.34 -0.56 8.98
C SER A 92 -24.68 0.69 9.79
N PHE A 93 -24.10 1.83 9.41
CA PHE A 93 -24.27 3.14 10.07
C PHE A 93 -24.04 4.28 9.09
N ASP A 94 -24.28 5.52 9.52
CA ASP A 94 -23.98 6.71 8.72
C ASP A 94 -22.48 7.03 8.77
N GLU A 95 -21.73 6.29 7.95
CA GLU A 95 -20.29 6.36 7.90
C GLU A 95 -19.78 7.73 7.44
N ALA A 96 -20.45 8.34 6.45
CA ALA A 96 -20.07 9.67 5.96
C ALA A 96 -20.11 10.71 7.07
N SER A 97 -21.22 10.79 7.81
CA SER A 97 -21.35 11.70 8.94
C SER A 97 -20.33 11.43 10.04
N ALA A 98 -20.07 10.16 10.36
CA ALA A 98 -19.11 9.80 11.40
C ALA A 98 -17.67 10.20 11.02
N VAL A 99 -17.25 9.96 9.78
CA VAL A 99 -15.93 10.32 9.27
C VAL A 99 -15.74 11.83 9.24
N GLU A 100 -16.74 12.58 8.75
CA GLU A 100 -16.69 14.05 8.68
C GLU A 100 -16.68 14.68 10.07
N GLN A 101 -17.47 14.17 11.01
CA GLN A 101 -17.48 14.62 12.41
C GLN A 101 -16.16 14.34 13.12
N ALA A 102 -15.45 13.28 12.73
CA ALA A 102 -14.11 12.98 13.22
C ALA A 102 -13.01 13.87 12.58
N GLY A 103 -13.37 14.78 11.66
CA GLY A 103 -12.46 15.75 11.03
C GLY A 103 -11.72 15.23 9.81
N MET A 104 -12.14 14.10 9.25
CA MET A 104 -11.57 13.53 8.03
C MET A 104 -12.47 13.83 6.81
N HIS A 105 -11.88 13.86 5.62
CA HIS A 105 -12.65 13.87 4.37
C HIS A 105 -13.21 12.48 4.08
N TYR A 106 -14.35 12.41 3.42
CA TYR A 106 -14.99 11.17 3.02
C TYR A 106 -15.29 11.14 1.52
N GLU A 107 -14.92 10.05 0.87
CA GLU A 107 -15.22 9.78 -0.53
C GLU A 107 -15.80 8.38 -0.67
N GLN A 108 -16.99 8.28 -1.23
CA GLN A 108 -17.61 6.99 -1.51
C GLN A 108 -17.60 6.70 -3.01
N LEU A 109 -17.00 5.58 -3.39
CA LEU A 109 -16.84 5.12 -4.76
C LEU A 109 -17.33 3.67 -4.87
N PRO A 110 -18.63 3.42 -4.83
CA PRO A 110 -19.17 2.08 -4.66
C PRO A 110 -18.82 1.15 -5.82
N ILE A 111 -18.32 -0.03 -5.48
CA ILE A 111 -18.06 -1.14 -6.40
C ILE A 111 -18.85 -2.35 -5.90
N ASN A 112 -19.96 -2.64 -6.53
CA ASN A 112 -20.81 -3.79 -6.18
C ASN A 112 -20.31 -5.05 -6.90
N GLY A 113 -19.25 -5.65 -6.33
CA GLY A 113 -18.66 -6.90 -6.81
C GLY A 113 -17.86 -6.78 -8.11
N ALA A 114 -17.48 -7.97 -8.62
CA ALA A 114 -16.58 -8.09 -9.78
C ALA A 114 -17.10 -7.41 -11.05
N LYS A 115 -18.41 -7.46 -11.30
CA LYS A 115 -19.01 -6.89 -12.52
C LYS A 115 -18.85 -5.38 -12.63
N GLU A 116 -18.65 -4.70 -11.50
CA GLU A 116 -18.49 -3.24 -11.44
C GLU A 116 -17.04 -2.77 -11.45
N LEU A 117 -16.07 -3.65 -11.57
CA LEU A 117 -14.68 -3.29 -11.82
C LEU A 117 -14.52 -2.76 -13.26
N LYS A 118 -15.17 -1.65 -13.53
CA LYS A 118 -15.21 -0.99 -14.86
C LYS A 118 -14.20 0.15 -14.94
N GLN A 119 -13.73 0.43 -16.14
CA GLN A 119 -12.73 1.47 -16.36
C GLN A 119 -13.13 2.84 -15.81
N LEU A 120 -14.38 3.24 -15.97
CA LEU A 120 -14.87 4.53 -15.45
C LEU A 120 -14.81 4.60 -13.93
N LYS A 121 -15.10 3.50 -13.23
CA LYS A 121 -14.97 3.43 -11.76
C LYS A 121 -13.51 3.51 -11.32
N ILE A 122 -12.61 2.83 -12.03
CA ILE A 122 -11.18 2.90 -11.75
C ILE A 122 -10.61 4.29 -12.06
N LEU A 123 -11.11 4.96 -13.09
CA LEU A 123 -10.74 6.34 -13.39
C LEU A 123 -11.21 7.32 -12.30
N ALA A 124 -12.45 7.18 -11.82
CA ALA A 124 -12.95 7.98 -10.69
C ALA A 124 -12.10 7.76 -9.42
N PHE A 125 -11.77 6.52 -9.13
CA PHE A 125 -10.88 6.17 -8.03
C PHE A 125 -9.46 6.78 -8.20
N ASP A 126 -8.89 6.74 -9.41
CA ASP A 126 -7.61 7.41 -9.70
C ASP A 126 -7.68 8.93 -9.50
N ASN A 127 -8.78 9.55 -9.91
CA ASN A 127 -8.97 10.99 -9.74
C ASN A 127 -8.98 11.39 -8.27
N VAL A 128 -9.70 10.67 -7.41
CA VAL A 128 -9.71 10.93 -5.97
C VAL A 128 -8.31 10.78 -5.38
N LEU A 129 -7.59 9.70 -5.69
CA LEU A 129 -6.22 9.51 -5.22
C LEU A 129 -5.25 10.60 -5.68
N ARG A 130 -5.47 11.18 -6.86
CA ARG A 130 -4.65 12.29 -7.38
C ARG A 130 -4.98 13.61 -6.71
N GLN A 131 -6.26 13.90 -6.50
CA GLN A 131 -6.71 15.12 -5.81
C GLN A 131 -6.20 15.20 -4.38
N HIS A 132 -6.07 14.06 -3.71
CA HIS A 132 -5.61 13.95 -2.34
C HIS A 132 -4.16 13.42 -2.20
N HIS A 133 -3.34 13.66 -3.23
CA HIS A 133 -1.94 13.22 -3.21
C HIS A 133 -1.19 13.80 -2.00
N GLY A 134 -0.43 12.95 -1.33
CA GLY A 134 0.37 13.32 -0.15
C GLY A 134 -0.37 13.24 1.18
N LYS A 135 -1.69 13.05 1.19
CA LYS A 135 -2.47 12.83 2.41
C LYS A 135 -2.32 11.41 2.93
N LYS A 136 -2.55 11.26 4.23
CA LYS A 136 -2.69 9.94 4.85
C LYS A 136 -4.11 9.44 4.62
N ILE A 137 -4.21 8.30 3.94
CA ILE A 137 -5.47 7.78 3.40
C ILE A 137 -5.79 6.41 3.99
N ALA A 138 -7.01 6.23 4.43
CA ALA A 138 -7.59 4.91 4.69
C ALA A 138 -8.55 4.55 3.54
N MET A 139 -8.34 3.40 2.92
CA MET A 139 -9.23 2.84 1.91
C MET A 139 -9.87 1.57 2.44
N HIS A 140 -11.17 1.41 2.27
CA HIS A 140 -11.82 0.22 2.76
C HIS A 140 -12.95 -0.29 1.86
N CYS A 141 -13.33 -1.52 2.12
CA CYS A 141 -14.55 -2.18 1.69
C CYS A 141 -14.90 -3.25 2.74
N GLY A 142 -15.69 -4.25 2.42
CA GLY A 142 -15.99 -5.34 3.37
C GLY A 142 -14.76 -6.09 3.90
N SER A 143 -13.71 -6.25 3.07
CA SER A 143 -12.52 -7.05 3.42
C SER A 143 -11.21 -6.58 2.74
N GLY A 144 -11.14 -5.35 2.23
CA GLY A 144 -9.98 -4.87 1.48
C GLY A 144 -9.88 -5.38 0.02
N ASN A 145 -10.56 -6.46 -0.31
CA ASN A 145 -10.43 -7.15 -1.60
C ASN A 145 -10.79 -6.26 -2.82
N ARG A 146 -11.86 -5.46 -2.74
CA ARG A 146 -12.24 -4.49 -3.80
C ARG A 146 -11.22 -3.36 -3.93
N VAL A 147 -10.66 -2.91 -2.81
CA VAL A 147 -9.57 -1.92 -2.79
C VAL A 147 -8.36 -2.47 -3.54
N GLY A 148 -7.92 -3.67 -3.21
CA GLY A 148 -6.80 -4.32 -3.89
C GLY A 148 -7.05 -4.51 -5.39
N ALA A 149 -8.28 -4.89 -5.77
CA ALA A 149 -8.70 -5.00 -7.17
C ALA A 149 -8.62 -3.65 -7.91
N ALA A 150 -9.14 -2.58 -7.30
CA ALA A 150 -9.10 -1.24 -7.87
C ALA A 150 -7.65 -0.74 -8.04
N ILE A 151 -6.77 -0.98 -7.07
CA ILE A 151 -5.35 -0.63 -7.12
C ILE A 151 -4.62 -1.40 -8.23
N ALA A 152 -4.87 -2.71 -8.37
CA ALA A 152 -4.26 -3.51 -9.44
C ALA A 152 -4.70 -3.02 -10.83
N LEU A 153 -6.00 -2.83 -11.04
CA LEU A 153 -6.53 -2.33 -12.30
C LEU A 153 -6.05 -0.92 -12.62
N ARG A 154 -5.98 -0.04 -11.62
CA ARG A 154 -5.37 1.29 -11.76
C ARG A 154 -3.91 1.19 -12.23
N ALA A 155 -3.13 0.30 -11.61
CA ALA A 155 -1.72 0.12 -11.96
C ALA A 155 -1.55 -0.36 -13.40
N GLY A 156 -2.31 -1.35 -13.83
CA GLY A 156 -2.24 -1.88 -15.19
C GLY A 156 -2.85 -0.96 -16.22
N TRP A 157 -4.10 -0.52 -16.01
CA TRP A 157 -4.85 0.22 -17.02
C TRP A 157 -4.47 1.68 -17.17
N LEU A 158 -4.19 2.35 -16.06
CA LEU A 158 -3.98 3.80 -16.05
C LEU A 158 -2.50 4.19 -15.88
N ARG A 159 -1.69 3.29 -15.36
CA ARG A 159 -0.25 3.56 -15.11
C ARG A 159 0.68 2.70 -15.97
N GLY A 160 0.13 1.87 -16.86
CA GLY A 160 0.91 1.05 -17.80
C GLY A 160 1.87 0.07 -17.12
N ARG A 161 1.57 -0.38 -15.90
CA ARG A 161 2.41 -1.35 -15.20
C ARG A 161 2.22 -2.73 -15.80
N LYS A 162 3.30 -3.52 -15.82
CA LYS A 162 3.25 -4.92 -16.24
C LYS A 162 2.30 -5.71 -15.33
N MET A 163 1.75 -6.79 -15.84
CA MET A 163 0.80 -7.67 -15.14
C MET A 163 1.26 -8.03 -13.74
N ASP A 164 2.47 -8.59 -13.61
CA ASP A 164 2.98 -9.03 -12.32
C ASP A 164 3.07 -7.90 -11.30
N THR A 165 3.57 -6.73 -11.71
CA THR A 165 3.65 -5.53 -10.86
C THR A 165 2.27 -5.03 -10.46
N ALA A 166 1.30 -5.06 -11.38
CA ALA A 166 -0.07 -4.63 -11.08
C ALA A 166 -0.74 -5.57 -10.07
N MET A 167 -0.59 -6.89 -10.27
CA MET A 167 -1.13 -7.90 -9.36
C MET A 167 -0.49 -7.84 -7.98
N GLU A 168 0.83 -7.67 -7.89
CA GLU A 168 1.53 -7.53 -6.62
C GLU A 168 1.08 -6.29 -5.84
N ARG A 169 0.91 -5.16 -6.52
CA ARG A 169 0.32 -3.97 -5.89
C ARG A 169 -1.09 -4.22 -5.37
N GLY A 170 -1.91 -4.93 -6.12
CA GLY A 170 -3.22 -5.35 -5.66
C GLY A 170 -3.15 -6.17 -4.38
N ARG A 171 -2.27 -7.16 -4.33
CA ARG A 171 -2.09 -8.04 -3.16
C ARG A 171 -1.63 -7.27 -1.93
N SER A 172 -0.68 -6.36 -2.07
CA SER A 172 -0.24 -5.51 -0.97
C SER A 172 -1.34 -4.59 -0.43
N HIS A 173 -2.43 -4.39 -1.19
CA HIS A 173 -3.62 -3.63 -0.82
C HIS A 173 -4.85 -4.51 -0.59
N GLY A 174 -4.67 -5.78 -0.29
CA GLY A 174 -5.75 -6.67 0.12
C GLY A 174 -6.47 -7.44 -0.99
N LEU A 175 -5.95 -7.47 -2.21
CA LEU A 175 -6.48 -8.31 -3.28
C LEU A 175 -6.34 -9.79 -2.92
N THR A 176 -7.45 -10.52 -2.93
CA THR A 176 -7.54 -11.94 -2.61
C THR A 176 -8.50 -12.65 -3.57
N LYS A 177 -9.77 -12.73 -3.23
CA LYS A 177 -10.79 -13.48 -3.99
C LYS A 177 -11.04 -12.96 -5.41
N LEU A 178 -10.71 -11.71 -5.70
CA LEU A 178 -10.87 -11.09 -7.03
C LEU A 178 -9.61 -11.23 -7.91
N GLU A 179 -8.57 -11.93 -7.49
CA GLU A 179 -7.32 -12.05 -8.25
C GLU A 179 -7.54 -12.55 -9.67
N GLN A 180 -8.29 -13.64 -9.84
CA GLN A 180 -8.53 -14.21 -11.16
C GLN A 180 -9.30 -13.24 -12.07
N GLU A 181 -10.30 -12.55 -11.53
CA GLU A 181 -11.07 -11.56 -12.27
C GLU A 181 -10.19 -10.37 -12.70
N VAL A 182 -9.38 -9.85 -11.80
CA VAL A 182 -8.43 -8.77 -12.09
C VAL A 182 -7.42 -9.19 -13.15
N HIS A 183 -6.84 -10.37 -13.00
CA HIS A 183 -5.91 -10.93 -13.97
C HIS A 183 -6.55 -11.00 -15.37
N ASN A 184 -7.75 -11.56 -15.49
CA ASN A 184 -8.48 -11.67 -16.76
C ASN A 184 -8.75 -10.29 -17.39
N ARG A 185 -9.12 -9.29 -16.58
CA ARG A 185 -9.35 -7.92 -17.05
C ARG A 185 -8.09 -7.23 -17.52
N LEU A 186 -6.95 -7.50 -16.91
CA LEU A 186 -5.67 -6.95 -17.31
C LEU A 186 -5.12 -7.58 -18.59
N LEU A 187 -5.56 -8.78 -18.96
CA LEU A 187 -5.21 -9.42 -20.23
C LEU A 187 -5.89 -8.79 -21.45
N VAL A 188 -7.01 -8.12 -21.27
CA VAL A 188 -7.75 -7.50 -22.38
C VAL A 188 -7.10 -6.16 -22.71
N PRO A 189 -6.59 -5.97 -23.95
CA PRO A 189 -6.07 -4.68 -24.40
C PRO A 189 -7.15 -3.60 -24.35
N ARG A 190 -6.75 -2.37 -24.03
CA ARG A 190 -7.64 -1.20 -23.96
C ARG A 190 -7.16 -0.12 -24.87
#